data_576a3b9131a06a51fe288c3d0c085e46
#
_entry.id   576a3b9131a06a51fe288c3d0c085e46
#
_cell.length_a   1.000
_cell.length_b   1.000
_cell.length_c   1.000
_cell.angle_alpha   90.00
_cell.angle_beta   90.00
_cell.angle_gamma   90.00
#
_symmetry.space_group_name_H-M   'P 1'
#
loop_
_entity.id
_entity.type
_entity.pdbx_description
1 polymer ?
#
loop_
_entity_poly.entity_id
_entity_poly.type
_entity_poly.pdbx_seq_one_letter_code
_entity_poly.pdbx_strand_id
1 'polypeptide(L)'
;MLKFENEMRVNWKFASIVLVFFEALVSAADLKIQLVPGTGQVAVEAKELDQIRVGSLMFSGDLNNWFPAASTDQPTLNYNEQFISGQRYFQVFQTIPPRLIPSVNWKNKLTFPGDKFLIEFKSQEGVWIPPGAKQTKETQWTKFTILMDDLTKVYFQNGNNMKFHYEFGEKFVPEFDGMTHMQFDDATLFHAGRRAILGALLFSEKHGEYAIQFVGQDKFPAQMVSFLWKLVDGSLDKPEELVGLYMPTYEQADTSGEVNNALKRIGVPVVSAQRWEKGSDAVYSLGWAMGRLVFVKGYEIAAAFRSGKLKSSDILLTDYVPAEIPRVAGIVTLNPSTPNSHVAILAKNFGVPFYYEGDKSTQSMLRSLEGREVVLRTKSGGGINQSQDDSTKLTVLETDLSEEFRDEINKLKTPPDLKFEIKKTSGVYTKEIKNVKPTDVEYVGGKAAKFNLLRKYIPNNSPDPAIVITFDLWDEFMDQRLLNGKTIREEIDGRLFKAQELGLQAELEDVLKSVRKLIREGEFLETQRQAILAALEPFEKDRKIRFRSSTNIEDSRYFTGAGLYDSYSGCLLDELDNDTSGP
;
A
#
# COMPACT_ATOMS: atom_id res chain seq x y z
N MET A 1 14.52 3.16 43.95
CA MET A 1 15.87 3.26 44.51
C MET A 1 16.46 1.86 44.56
N LEU A 2 17.14 1.45 43.51
CA LEU A 2 17.75 0.12 43.40
C LEU A 2 19.19 0.19 43.87
N LYS A 3 19.53 -0.68 44.84
CA LYS A 3 20.89 -0.89 45.33
C LYS A 3 21.73 -1.59 44.27
N PHE A 4 22.79 -0.96 43.83
CA PHE A 4 23.85 -1.61 43.09
C PHE A 4 24.80 -2.29 44.09
N GLU A 5 24.94 -3.59 43.99
CA GLU A 5 26.10 -4.28 44.57
C GLU A 5 27.26 -4.19 43.62
N ASN A 6 28.28 -3.50 44.10
CA ASN A 6 29.61 -3.38 43.44
C ASN A 6 30.35 -4.71 43.62
N GLU A 7 30.71 -5.34 42.50
CA GLU A 7 31.98 -6.04 42.39
C GLU A 7 32.24 -6.41 40.90
N MET A 8 33.03 -5.59 40.24
CA MET A 8 34.12 -5.97 39.33
C MET A 8 34.60 -4.75 38.55
N ARG A 9 35.80 -4.28 38.89
CA ARG A 9 36.52 -3.35 38.02
C ARG A 9 36.96 -4.08 36.75
N VAL A 10 36.16 -3.96 35.69
CA VAL A 10 36.56 -4.28 34.34
C VAL A 10 36.86 -2.97 33.61
N ASN A 11 38.02 -2.93 32.97
CA ASN A 11 38.54 -1.79 32.25
C ASN A 11 37.64 -1.46 31.05
N TRP A 12 36.69 -0.54 31.23
CA TRP A 12 35.66 -0.16 30.26
C TRP A 12 36.20 0.94 29.37
N LYS A 13 36.65 0.60 28.18
CA LYS A 13 36.95 1.65 27.21
C LYS A 13 35.86 1.94 26.19
N PHE A 14 34.82 1.15 26.03
CA PHE A 14 33.84 1.36 24.92
C PHE A 14 32.43 0.76 25.09
N ALA A 15 31.74 0.88 26.18
CA ALA A 15 30.29 0.67 26.17
C ALA A 15 29.60 1.32 27.36
N SER A 16 28.60 2.15 27.12
CA SER A 16 27.69 2.65 28.15
C SER A 16 26.31 2.09 27.89
N ILE A 17 25.81 1.26 28.81
CA ILE A 17 24.40 0.84 28.84
C ILE A 17 23.69 1.77 29.81
N VAL A 18 22.72 2.54 29.33
CA VAL A 18 21.91 3.44 30.16
C VAL A 18 20.50 2.88 30.23
N LEU A 19 20.03 2.64 31.42
CA LEU A 19 18.65 2.26 31.72
C LEU A 19 17.81 3.53 31.89
N VAL A 20 16.75 3.67 31.10
CA VAL A 20 15.75 4.72 31.28
C VAL A 20 14.39 4.04 31.50
N PHE A 21 13.82 4.29 32.67
CA PHE A 21 12.44 3.90 32.97
C PHE A 21 11.52 5.08 32.67
N PHE A 22 10.59 4.91 31.75
CA PHE A 22 9.39 5.74 31.67
C PHE A 22 8.25 5.00 32.34
N GLU A 23 7.64 5.60 33.34
CA GLU A 23 6.38 5.14 33.91
C GLU A 23 5.26 5.35 32.89
N ALA A 24 4.93 4.33 32.14
CA ALA A 24 3.61 4.24 31.51
C ALA A 24 2.66 3.56 32.50
N LEU A 25 1.49 4.13 32.64
CA LEU A 25 0.43 3.85 33.63
C LEU A 25 -0.17 2.42 33.60
N VAL A 26 0.61 1.34 33.55
CA VAL A 26 0.13 -0.03 33.83
C VAL A 26 1.30 -0.91 34.28
N SER A 27 1.15 -1.57 35.42
CA SER A 27 1.99 -2.56 36.11
C SER A 27 3.39 -2.79 35.57
N ALA A 28 4.40 -2.34 36.32
CA ALA A 28 5.81 -2.49 35.95
C ALA A 28 6.17 -3.97 35.76
N ALA A 29 6.48 -4.35 34.53
CA ALA A 29 7.18 -5.60 34.27
C ALA A 29 8.57 -5.53 34.93
N ASP A 30 9.00 -6.57 35.61
CA ASP A 30 10.36 -6.66 36.16
C ASP A 30 11.34 -6.85 34.97
N LEU A 31 12.04 -5.77 34.59
CA LEU A 31 12.97 -5.75 33.46
C LEU A 31 14.41 -5.89 33.95
N LYS A 32 15.07 -6.99 33.59
CA LYS A 32 16.45 -7.28 33.93
C LYS A 32 17.30 -7.29 32.66
N ILE A 33 18.39 -6.51 32.67
CA ILE A 33 19.36 -6.45 31.58
C ILE A 33 20.72 -6.89 32.10
N GLN A 34 21.37 -7.83 31.41
CA GLN A 34 22.67 -8.37 31.79
C GLN A 34 23.61 -8.44 30.60
N LEU A 35 24.87 -8.10 30.81
CA LEU A 35 25.96 -8.49 29.90
C LEU A 35 26.37 -9.92 30.22
N VAL A 36 26.39 -10.79 29.21
CA VAL A 36 26.86 -12.18 29.36
C VAL A 36 28.38 -12.17 29.35
N PRO A 37 29.05 -12.52 30.47
CA PRO A 37 30.50 -12.43 30.57
C PRO A 37 31.22 -13.26 29.50
N GLY A 38 32.21 -12.66 28.85
CA GLY A 38 33.06 -13.35 27.85
C GLY A 38 32.45 -13.52 26.45
N THR A 39 31.17 -13.19 26.26
CA THR A 39 30.50 -13.40 24.95
C THR A 39 30.22 -12.11 24.20
N GLY A 40 30.22 -10.96 24.87
CA GLY A 40 29.78 -9.68 24.29
C GLY A 40 28.26 -9.63 24.00
N GLN A 41 27.49 -10.55 24.57
CA GLN A 41 26.02 -10.57 24.41
C GLN A 41 25.34 -9.78 25.51
N VAL A 42 24.22 -9.14 25.16
CA VAL A 42 23.25 -8.55 26.07
C VAL A 42 22.07 -9.50 26.20
N ALA A 43 21.77 -9.92 27.42
CA ALA A 43 20.56 -10.66 27.74
C ALA A 43 19.54 -9.72 28.41
N VAL A 44 18.31 -9.74 27.91
CA VAL A 44 17.18 -8.98 28.44
C VAL A 44 16.10 -9.96 28.86
N GLU A 45 15.64 -9.87 30.12
CA GLU A 45 14.54 -10.65 30.66
C GLU A 45 13.48 -9.70 31.20
N ALA A 46 12.23 -9.87 30.78
CA ALA A 46 11.08 -9.19 31.35
C ALA A 46 10.12 -10.21 31.94
N LYS A 47 9.68 -10.00 33.18
CA LYS A 47 8.78 -10.88 33.94
C LYS A 47 7.50 -10.16 34.37
N GLU A 48 6.54 -10.93 34.85
CA GLU A 48 5.26 -10.43 35.37
C GLU A 48 4.44 -9.68 34.30
N LEU A 49 4.56 -10.11 33.03
CA LEU A 49 3.76 -9.58 31.94
C LEU A 49 2.30 -10.07 32.10
N ASP A 50 1.36 -9.17 31.82
CA ASP A 50 -0.06 -9.47 31.83
C ASP A 50 -0.41 -10.45 30.70
N GLN A 51 -1.05 -11.59 31.06
CA GLN A 51 -1.39 -12.65 30.11
C GLN A 51 -2.47 -12.27 29.09
N ILE A 52 -3.25 -11.22 29.35
CA ILE A 52 -4.24 -10.71 28.40
C ILE A 52 -3.67 -9.65 27.44
N ARG A 53 -2.40 -9.32 27.61
CA ARG A 53 -1.68 -8.32 26.83
C ARG A 53 -0.51 -8.94 26.09
N VAL A 54 -0.10 -8.29 25.01
CA VAL A 54 1.15 -8.59 24.32
C VAL A 54 2.26 -7.75 24.91
N GLY A 55 3.31 -8.40 25.42
CA GLY A 55 4.53 -7.75 25.87
C GLY A 55 5.50 -7.58 24.70
N SER A 56 5.86 -6.35 24.38
CA SER A 56 6.80 -6.03 23.28
C SER A 56 8.04 -5.33 23.82
N LEU A 57 9.20 -5.94 23.58
CA LEU A 57 10.50 -5.35 23.88
C LEU A 57 10.91 -4.44 22.73
N MET A 58 11.12 -3.17 23.04
CA MET A 58 11.62 -2.17 22.12
C MET A 58 13.05 -1.81 22.45
N PHE A 59 13.87 -1.50 21.45
CA PHE A 59 15.21 -0.98 21.61
C PHE A 59 15.38 0.35 20.90
N SER A 60 16.33 1.17 21.41
CA SER A 60 16.72 2.44 20.80
C SER A 60 18.23 2.65 20.93
N GLY A 61 18.82 3.39 20.01
CA GLY A 61 20.19 3.88 20.08
C GLY A 61 20.29 5.35 20.52
N ASP A 62 19.15 6.09 20.50
CA ASP A 62 19.13 7.55 20.66
C ASP A 62 18.00 8.07 21.56
N LEU A 63 17.21 7.17 22.17
CA LEU A 63 16.02 7.45 22.99
C LEU A 63 14.83 8.10 22.23
N ASN A 64 15.00 8.43 20.96
CA ASN A 64 13.95 9.04 20.16
C ASN A 64 13.27 8.04 19.24
N ASN A 65 14.06 7.12 18.67
CA ASN A 65 13.59 6.15 17.70
C ASN A 65 13.58 4.75 18.33
N TRP A 66 12.39 4.19 18.55
CA TRP A 66 12.20 2.89 19.19
C TRP A 66 11.75 1.84 18.19
N PHE A 67 12.42 0.70 18.18
CA PHE A 67 12.19 -0.38 17.24
C PHE A 67 11.91 -1.70 17.96
N PRO A 68 11.01 -2.56 17.48
CA PRO A 68 10.73 -3.84 18.10
C PRO A 68 11.91 -4.81 17.95
N ALA A 69 12.23 -5.52 19.01
CA ALA A 69 13.26 -6.55 19.08
C ALA A 69 12.70 -7.95 19.38
N ALA A 70 11.66 -8.03 20.18
CA ALA A 70 10.98 -9.26 20.54
C ALA A 70 9.57 -8.96 21.06
N SER A 71 8.71 -9.98 21.06
CA SER A 71 7.37 -9.89 21.68
C SER A 71 6.90 -11.24 22.18
N THR A 72 5.93 -11.23 23.09
CA THR A 72 5.34 -12.43 23.67
C THR A 72 3.92 -12.16 24.18
N ASP A 73 3.08 -13.19 24.16
CA ASP A 73 1.82 -13.29 24.88
C ASP A 73 1.95 -14.10 26.19
N GLN A 74 3.18 -14.48 26.55
CA GLN A 74 3.49 -15.22 27.75
C GLN A 74 3.92 -14.28 28.89
N PRO A 75 3.86 -14.71 30.16
CA PRO A 75 4.20 -13.87 31.31
C PRO A 75 5.69 -13.51 31.43
N THR A 76 6.52 -14.10 30.58
CA THR A 76 7.98 -13.82 30.55
C THR A 76 8.46 -13.67 29.12
N LEU A 77 9.28 -12.64 28.87
CA LEU A 77 9.96 -12.40 27.62
C LEU A 77 11.48 -12.51 27.83
N ASN A 78 12.14 -13.30 26.98
CA ASN A 78 13.59 -13.43 26.95
C ASN A 78 14.14 -12.99 25.60
N TYR A 79 15.18 -12.17 25.62
CA TYR A 79 15.84 -11.65 24.41
C TYR A 79 17.35 -11.64 24.59
N ASN A 80 18.08 -12.04 23.56
CA ASN A 80 19.53 -11.97 23.53
C ASN A 80 20.00 -11.33 22.21
N GLU A 81 20.93 -10.37 22.29
CA GLU A 81 21.59 -9.83 21.13
C GLU A 81 23.09 -9.78 21.26
N GLN A 82 23.81 -9.89 20.15
CA GLN A 82 25.23 -9.64 20.09
C GLN A 82 25.46 -8.12 20.07
N PHE A 83 26.02 -7.58 21.14
CA PHE A 83 26.33 -6.16 21.22
C PHE A 83 27.69 -5.87 20.60
N ILE A 84 27.75 -5.01 19.59
CA ILE A 84 28.98 -4.72 18.84
C ILE A 84 29.63 -3.43 19.31
N SER A 85 28.85 -2.34 19.42
CA SER A 85 29.32 -1.02 19.88
C SER A 85 28.15 -0.04 20.01
N GLY A 86 28.35 1.08 20.68
CA GLY A 86 27.40 2.19 20.80
C GLY A 86 26.56 2.14 22.08
N GLN A 87 25.41 2.79 22.07
CA GLN A 87 24.45 2.83 23.18
C GLN A 87 23.23 1.97 22.84
N ARG A 88 22.65 1.32 23.84
CA ARG A 88 21.40 0.57 23.71
C ARG A 88 20.50 0.88 24.91
N TYR A 89 19.29 1.24 24.58
CA TYR A 89 18.20 1.46 25.51
C TYR A 89 17.12 0.44 25.24
N PHE A 90 16.49 -0.08 26.29
CA PHE A 90 15.41 -1.05 26.19
C PHE A 90 14.23 -0.60 27.01
N GLN A 91 13.02 -0.86 26.48
CA GLN A 91 11.76 -0.69 27.22
C GLN A 91 10.77 -1.78 26.82
N VAL A 92 9.83 -2.08 27.71
CA VAL A 92 8.76 -3.04 27.45
C VAL A 92 7.43 -2.32 27.44
N PHE A 93 6.69 -2.51 26.37
CA PHE A 93 5.30 -2.08 26.27
C PHE A 93 4.38 -3.29 26.43
N GLN A 94 3.23 -3.08 27.02
CA GLN A 94 2.16 -4.08 27.08
C GLN A 94 0.91 -3.49 26.43
N THR A 95 0.48 -4.08 25.33
CA THR A 95 -0.66 -3.63 24.52
C THR A 95 -1.77 -4.67 24.55
N ILE A 96 -3.02 -4.23 24.42
CA ILE A 96 -4.15 -5.13 24.22
C ILE A 96 -4.22 -5.45 22.73
N PRO A 97 -4.12 -6.75 22.35
CA PRO A 97 -4.20 -7.11 20.94
C PRO A 97 -5.52 -6.65 20.31
N PRO A 98 -5.49 -5.96 19.16
CA PRO A 98 -6.70 -5.54 18.50
C PRO A 98 -7.52 -6.73 18.01
N ARG A 99 -8.84 -6.64 18.09
CA ARG A 99 -9.74 -7.64 17.54
C ARG A 99 -10.07 -7.28 16.09
N LEU A 100 -9.50 -8.01 15.14
CA LEU A 100 -9.84 -7.86 13.75
C LEU A 100 -11.26 -8.38 13.46
N ILE A 101 -11.90 -7.78 12.47
CA ILE A 101 -13.18 -8.25 11.95
C ILE A 101 -12.96 -9.65 11.33
N PRO A 102 -13.64 -10.71 11.84
CA PRO A 102 -13.45 -12.07 11.33
C PRO A 102 -13.79 -12.19 9.84
N SER A 103 -12.92 -12.86 9.07
CA SER A 103 -13.12 -13.01 7.63
C SER A 103 -12.36 -14.23 7.10
N VAL A 104 -12.87 -14.80 6.01
CA VAL A 104 -12.17 -15.82 5.21
C VAL A 104 -11.05 -15.20 4.33
N ASN A 105 -10.89 -13.88 4.36
CA ASN A 105 -9.93 -13.16 3.54
C ASN A 105 -8.60 -12.85 4.25
N TRP A 106 -8.45 -13.27 5.49
CA TRP A 106 -7.18 -13.20 6.20
C TRP A 106 -6.98 -14.38 7.16
N LYS A 107 -5.74 -14.66 7.50
CA LYS A 107 -5.35 -15.72 8.45
C LYS A 107 -3.97 -15.45 9.05
N ASN A 108 -3.67 -16.09 10.18
CA ASN A 108 -2.38 -15.92 10.88
C ASN A 108 -1.32 -16.98 10.51
N LYS A 109 -1.70 -18.03 9.82
CA LYS A 109 -0.78 -19.06 9.32
C LYS A 109 -1.02 -19.30 7.85
N LEU A 110 0.05 -19.40 7.07
CA LEU A 110 0.02 -19.68 5.64
C LEU A 110 0.68 -21.02 5.36
N THR A 111 0.04 -21.85 4.55
CA THR A 111 0.57 -23.15 4.14
C THR A 111 1.17 -23.05 2.74
N PHE A 112 2.39 -23.58 2.53
CA PHE A 112 3.00 -23.65 1.22
C PHE A 112 3.54 -25.07 0.97
N PRO A 113 3.35 -25.65 -0.21
CA PRO A 113 2.61 -25.13 -1.37
C PRO A 113 1.09 -25.32 -1.25
N GLY A 114 0.36 -24.61 -2.11
CA GLY A 114 -1.07 -24.86 -2.35
C GLY A 114 -2.03 -23.96 -1.59
N ASP A 115 -1.55 -22.96 -0.85
CA ASP A 115 -2.45 -22.02 -0.19
C ASP A 115 -3.23 -21.16 -1.19
N LYS A 116 -4.55 -21.09 -0.99
CA LYS A 116 -5.48 -20.33 -1.86
C LYS A 116 -5.29 -18.81 -1.77
N PHE A 117 -4.52 -18.32 -0.81
CA PHE A 117 -4.22 -16.88 -0.65
C PHE A 117 -3.12 -16.40 -1.60
N LEU A 118 -2.34 -17.33 -2.14
CA LEU A 118 -1.23 -17.01 -3.02
C LEU A 118 -1.73 -16.64 -4.42
N ILE A 119 -1.18 -15.56 -4.97
CA ILE A 119 -1.35 -15.17 -6.36
C ILE A 119 -0.16 -15.70 -7.16
N GLU A 120 -0.43 -16.29 -8.29
CA GLU A 120 0.61 -16.66 -9.24
C GLU A 120 1.04 -15.43 -10.05
N PHE A 121 2.33 -15.17 -10.08
CA PHE A 121 2.90 -14.27 -11.06
C PHE A 121 3.08 -15.02 -12.37
N LYS A 122 2.33 -14.60 -13.39
CA LYS A 122 2.51 -15.07 -14.76
C LYS A 122 3.34 -14.02 -15.48
N SER A 123 4.61 -14.28 -15.69
CA SER A 123 5.50 -13.42 -16.49
C SER A 123 5.10 -13.39 -17.98
N GLN A 124 4.21 -14.30 -18.38
CA GLN A 124 3.79 -14.50 -19.77
C GLN A 124 2.29 -14.73 -19.87
N GLU A 125 1.50 -13.67 -19.94
CA GLU A 125 0.14 -13.79 -20.47
C GLU A 125 0.24 -14.00 -21.99
N GLY A 126 -0.24 -15.14 -22.49
CA GLY A 126 -0.33 -15.46 -23.92
C GLY A 126 0.60 -16.55 -24.45
N VAL A 127 1.41 -17.19 -23.61
CA VAL A 127 2.15 -18.39 -24.04
C VAL A 127 1.21 -19.60 -24.13
N TRP A 128 1.07 -20.13 -25.35
CA TRP A 128 0.41 -21.41 -25.54
C TRP A 128 1.25 -22.53 -24.88
N ILE A 129 0.64 -23.25 -23.95
CA ILE A 129 1.25 -24.38 -23.26
C ILE A 129 0.70 -25.66 -23.90
N PRO A 130 1.58 -26.56 -24.37
CA PRO A 130 1.14 -27.85 -24.92
C PRO A 130 0.29 -28.62 -23.90
N PRO A 131 -0.80 -29.29 -24.33
CA PRO A 131 -1.56 -30.17 -23.46
C PRO A 131 -0.64 -31.20 -22.78
N GLY A 132 -0.66 -31.26 -21.44
CA GLY A 132 0.18 -32.18 -20.65
C GLY A 132 1.53 -31.64 -20.18
N ALA A 133 1.97 -30.46 -20.61
CA ALA A 133 3.13 -29.80 -20.03
C ALA A 133 2.78 -29.23 -18.63
N LYS A 134 3.58 -29.56 -17.61
CA LYS A 134 3.47 -28.94 -16.28
C LYS A 134 3.86 -27.47 -16.41
N GLN A 135 2.91 -26.59 -16.14
CA GLN A 135 3.18 -25.17 -15.97
C GLN A 135 4.04 -24.99 -14.71
N THR A 136 5.30 -24.65 -14.86
CA THR A 136 6.11 -24.29 -13.72
C THR A 136 5.65 -22.93 -13.21
N LYS A 137 5.08 -22.91 -12.03
CA LYS A 137 4.74 -21.67 -11.31
C LYS A 137 6.06 -20.93 -11.02
N GLU A 138 6.30 -19.81 -11.70
CA GLU A 138 7.59 -19.12 -11.55
C GLU A 138 7.70 -18.45 -10.18
N THR A 139 6.67 -17.75 -9.76
CA THR A 139 6.61 -17.09 -8.45
C THR A 139 5.17 -17.00 -7.97
N GLN A 140 4.96 -17.32 -6.70
CA GLN A 140 3.70 -17.09 -6.00
C GLN A 140 3.92 -16.05 -4.91
N TRP A 141 2.92 -15.24 -4.59
CA TRP A 141 3.05 -14.23 -3.56
C TRP A 141 1.75 -13.90 -2.87
N THR A 142 1.85 -13.36 -1.66
CA THR A 142 0.79 -12.65 -0.96
C THR A 142 1.35 -11.52 -0.11
N LYS A 143 0.49 -10.65 0.37
CA LYS A 143 0.86 -9.57 1.30
C LYS A 143 0.50 -9.96 2.73
N PHE A 144 1.18 -9.32 3.67
CA PHE A 144 0.89 -9.47 5.08
C PHE A 144 1.01 -8.15 5.84
N THR A 145 0.33 -8.08 6.97
CA THR A 145 0.38 -6.96 7.92
C THR A 145 0.71 -7.49 9.30
N ILE A 146 1.55 -6.78 10.05
CA ILE A 146 1.86 -7.02 11.46
C ILE A 146 1.46 -5.75 12.22
N LEU A 147 0.58 -5.85 13.20
CA LEU A 147 0.11 -4.69 13.96
C LEU A 147 1.08 -4.38 15.10
N MET A 148 1.37 -3.09 15.32
CA MET A 148 2.29 -2.69 16.40
C MET A 148 1.77 -3.05 17.79
N ASP A 149 0.45 -3.14 17.95
CA ASP A 149 -0.18 -3.56 19.20
C ASP A 149 -0.31 -5.09 19.35
N ASP A 150 0.05 -5.87 18.31
CA ASP A 150 0.15 -7.34 18.38
C ASP A 150 1.34 -7.86 17.55
N LEU A 151 2.54 -7.62 18.03
CA LEU A 151 3.78 -8.11 17.42
C LEU A 151 4.02 -9.63 17.60
N THR A 152 2.98 -10.39 17.97
CA THR A 152 3.02 -11.86 18.05
C THR A 152 2.34 -12.53 16.86
N LYS A 153 1.61 -11.78 16.03
CA LYS A 153 0.85 -12.32 14.90
C LYS A 153 1.17 -11.66 13.58
N VAL A 154 1.14 -12.47 12.55
CA VAL A 154 1.17 -12.04 11.15
C VAL A 154 -0.21 -12.23 10.55
N TYR A 155 -0.72 -11.23 9.85
CA TYR A 155 -2.01 -11.28 9.17
C TYR A 155 -1.79 -11.37 7.67
N PHE A 156 -1.83 -12.59 7.12
CA PHE A 156 -1.74 -12.84 5.68
C PHE A 156 -3.08 -12.53 5.02
N GLN A 157 -3.07 -11.74 3.99
CA GLN A 157 -4.27 -11.36 3.23
C GLN A 157 -4.46 -12.26 2.00
N ASN A 158 -5.71 -12.52 1.64
CA ASN A 158 -6.04 -13.26 0.42
C ASN A 158 -5.69 -12.39 -0.81
N GLY A 159 -4.56 -12.67 -1.44
CA GLY A 159 -4.06 -11.89 -2.57
C GLY A 159 -4.99 -11.88 -3.77
N ASN A 160 -5.83 -12.89 -3.95
CA ASN A 160 -6.81 -12.93 -5.05
C ASN A 160 -7.95 -11.92 -4.87
N ASN A 161 -8.29 -11.57 -3.61
CA ASN A 161 -9.38 -10.67 -3.28
C ASN A 161 -8.89 -9.27 -2.87
N MET A 162 -7.65 -9.17 -2.36
CA MET A 162 -7.06 -7.93 -1.83
C MET A 162 -5.61 -7.81 -2.27
N LYS A 163 -5.35 -6.92 -3.21
CA LYS A 163 -4.00 -6.72 -3.76
C LYS A 163 -3.18 -5.68 -3.01
N PHE A 164 -3.84 -4.79 -2.26
CA PHE A 164 -3.20 -3.70 -1.51
C PHE A 164 -3.40 -3.88 -0.01
N HIS A 165 -2.41 -3.46 0.79
CA HIS A 165 -2.50 -3.50 2.26
C HIS A 165 -3.62 -2.62 2.81
N TYR A 166 -3.86 -1.47 2.17
CA TYR A 166 -4.95 -0.58 2.51
C TYR A 166 -6.31 -1.28 2.49
N GLU A 167 -6.58 -2.12 1.46
CA GLU A 167 -7.83 -2.88 1.35
C GLU A 167 -8.06 -3.84 2.53
N PHE A 168 -6.97 -4.40 3.06
CA PHE A 168 -7.02 -5.24 4.26
C PHE A 168 -7.21 -4.40 5.51
N GLY A 169 -6.42 -3.34 5.67
CA GLY A 169 -6.46 -2.47 6.83
C GLY A 169 -7.83 -1.83 7.01
N GLU A 170 -8.34 -1.17 5.98
CA GLU A 170 -9.63 -0.48 5.97
C GLU A 170 -10.82 -1.42 6.28
N LYS A 171 -10.76 -2.68 5.83
CA LYS A 171 -11.89 -3.61 5.96
C LYS A 171 -11.90 -4.42 7.25
N PHE A 172 -10.72 -4.73 7.81
CA PHE A 172 -10.63 -5.75 8.86
C PHE A 172 -9.93 -5.29 10.12
N VAL A 173 -9.19 -4.18 10.08
CA VAL A 173 -8.49 -3.63 11.23
C VAL A 173 -9.23 -2.40 11.74
N PRO A 174 -9.90 -2.47 12.90
CA PRO A 174 -10.74 -1.36 13.37
C PRO A 174 -10.01 -0.02 13.48
N GLU A 175 -8.71 -0.03 13.76
CA GLU A 175 -7.89 1.17 13.88
C GLU A 175 -7.68 1.91 12.54
N PHE A 176 -7.88 1.23 11.41
CA PHE A 176 -7.75 1.80 10.07
C PHE A 176 -9.11 2.04 9.38
N ASP A 177 -10.22 1.69 10.06
CA ASP A 177 -11.56 1.93 9.52
C ASP A 177 -11.78 3.43 9.29
N GLY A 178 -12.22 3.77 8.07
CA GLY A 178 -12.46 5.15 7.65
C GLY A 178 -11.22 5.98 7.34
N MET A 179 -10.00 5.44 7.44
CA MET A 179 -8.80 6.15 6.99
C MET A 179 -8.78 6.29 5.47
N THR A 180 -8.33 7.44 5.01
CA THR A 180 -7.95 7.61 3.60
C THR A 180 -6.64 6.88 3.30
N HIS A 181 -6.33 6.63 2.02
CA HIS A 181 -5.04 6.06 1.63
C HIS A 181 -3.85 6.81 2.23
N MET A 182 -3.87 8.14 2.17
CA MET A 182 -2.78 8.97 2.71
C MET A 182 -2.64 8.82 4.23
N GLN A 183 -3.74 8.78 4.98
CA GLN A 183 -3.69 8.55 6.44
C GLN A 183 -3.19 7.14 6.78
N PHE A 184 -3.56 6.14 5.97
CA PHE A 184 -3.06 4.78 6.12
C PHE A 184 -1.56 4.73 5.83
N ASP A 185 -1.09 5.40 4.76
CA ASP A 185 0.33 5.48 4.42
C ASP A 185 1.13 6.20 5.50
N ASP A 186 0.63 7.31 6.04
CA ASP A 186 1.24 8.00 7.17
C ASP A 186 1.33 7.11 8.43
N ALA A 187 0.31 6.29 8.68
CA ALA A 187 0.25 5.40 9.84
C ALA A 187 1.06 4.09 9.65
N THR A 188 1.57 3.80 8.45
CA THR A 188 2.22 2.50 8.18
C THR A 188 3.62 2.61 7.55
N LEU A 189 3.86 3.60 6.71
CA LEU A 189 5.11 3.70 5.95
C LEU A 189 6.22 4.40 6.72
N PHE A 190 5.89 5.34 7.61
CA PHE A 190 6.86 6.14 8.35
C PHE A 190 7.02 5.65 9.79
N HIS A 191 8.23 5.83 10.35
CA HIS A 191 8.53 5.39 11.72
C HIS A 191 7.67 6.14 12.76
N ALA A 192 7.55 7.45 12.61
CA ALA A 192 6.77 8.28 13.50
C ALA A 192 5.27 7.94 13.39
N GLY A 193 4.68 7.45 14.50
CA GLY A 193 3.27 7.09 14.55
C GLY A 193 2.91 5.78 13.85
N ARG A 194 3.89 4.94 13.51
CA ARG A 194 3.64 3.66 12.86
C ARG A 194 2.72 2.77 13.69
N ARG A 195 1.61 2.34 13.09
CA ARG A 195 0.63 1.43 13.70
C ARG A 195 0.72 0.00 13.16
N ALA A 196 1.27 -0.17 11.96
CA ALA A 196 1.49 -1.49 11.38
C ALA A 196 2.76 -1.55 10.55
N ILE A 197 3.31 -2.75 10.43
CA ILE A 197 4.40 -3.10 9.55
C ILE A 197 3.81 -3.88 8.39
N LEU A 198 4.05 -3.40 7.18
CA LEU A 198 3.57 -3.99 5.94
C LEU A 198 4.65 -4.85 5.32
N GLY A 199 4.24 -5.92 4.63
CA GLY A 199 5.19 -6.76 3.95
C GLY A 199 4.59 -7.63 2.86
N ALA A 200 5.46 -8.32 2.14
CA ALA A 200 5.10 -9.30 1.13
C ALA A 200 5.91 -10.58 1.30
N LEU A 201 5.26 -11.69 1.03
CA LEU A 201 5.84 -13.02 1.02
C LEU A 201 5.81 -13.55 -0.41
N LEU A 202 6.96 -13.95 -0.91
CA LEU A 202 7.13 -14.48 -2.25
C LEU A 202 7.68 -15.90 -2.17
N PHE A 203 7.22 -16.79 -3.03
CA PHE A 203 7.69 -18.17 -3.14
C PHE A 203 8.18 -18.46 -4.56
N SER A 204 9.29 -19.15 -4.66
CA SER A 204 9.83 -19.68 -5.91
C SER A 204 10.05 -21.18 -5.79
N GLU A 205 9.08 -21.98 -6.23
CA GLU A 205 9.23 -23.46 -6.26
C GLU A 205 10.45 -23.90 -7.06
N LYS A 206 10.74 -23.18 -8.16
CA LYS A 206 11.87 -23.47 -9.03
C LYS A 206 13.22 -23.39 -8.34
N HIS A 207 13.36 -22.51 -7.36
CA HIS A 207 14.60 -22.30 -6.61
C HIS A 207 14.59 -23.00 -5.25
N GLY A 208 13.45 -23.56 -4.81
CA GLY A 208 13.29 -24.09 -3.46
C GLY A 208 13.43 -23.01 -2.39
N GLU A 209 12.96 -21.79 -2.68
CA GLU A 209 13.16 -20.62 -1.84
C GLU A 209 11.88 -19.83 -1.63
N TYR A 210 11.82 -19.10 -0.51
CA TYR A 210 10.86 -18.04 -0.30
C TYR A 210 11.57 -16.77 0.19
N ALA A 211 10.97 -15.61 -0.05
CA ALA A 211 11.52 -14.34 0.36
C ALA A 211 10.48 -13.52 1.12
N ILE A 212 10.94 -12.87 2.18
CA ILE A 212 10.18 -11.93 2.98
C ILE A 212 10.66 -10.53 2.63
N GLN A 213 9.72 -9.64 2.31
CA GLN A 213 9.96 -8.22 2.06
C GLN A 213 9.21 -7.40 3.12
N PHE A 214 9.83 -6.36 3.62
CA PHE A 214 9.16 -5.35 4.45
C PHE A 214 9.04 -4.04 3.67
N VAL A 215 7.94 -3.33 3.89
CA VAL A 215 7.62 -2.07 3.23
C VAL A 215 7.64 -0.94 4.26
N GLY A 216 8.32 0.14 3.96
CA GLY A 216 8.44 1.32 4.82
C GLY A 216 9.42 2.32 4.22
N GLN A 217 9.18 3.61 4.42
CA GLN A 217 10.05 4.68 3.92
C GLN A 217 11.32 4.83 4.77
N ASP A 218 11.19 4.60 6.08
CA ASP A 218 12.33 4.62 6.99
C ASP A 218 13.04 3.27 7.04
N LYS A 219 14.37 3.30 7.13
CA LYS A 219 15.21 2.08 7.22
C LYS A 219 14.92 1.29 8.49
N PHE A 220 14.77 -0.02 8.35
CA PHE A 220 14.62 -0.92 9.48
C PHE A 220 16.00 -1.37 9.98
N PRO A 221 16.29 -1.22 11.28
CA PRO A 221 17.52 -1.77 11.87
C PRO A 221 17.59 -3.30 11.77
N ALA A 222 18.78 -3.86 11.72
CA ALA A 222 18.99 -5.30 11.54
C ALA A 222 18.27 -6.16 12.60
N GLN A 223 18.22 -5.72 13.85
CA GLN A 223 17.53 -6.42 14.94
C GLN A 223 16.01 -6.47 14.69
N MET A 224 15.42 -5.36 14.27
CA MET A 224 14.00 -5.30 13.90
C MET A 224 13.72 -6.23 12.72
N VAL A 225 14.51 -6.16 11.65
CA VAL A 225 14.38 -7.06 10.49
C VAL A 225 14.48 -8.52 10.90
N SER A 226 15.45 -8.87 11.74
CA SER A 226 15.63 -10.24 12.24
C SER A 226 14.43 -10.73 13.05
N PHE A 227 13.91 -9.90 13.94
CA PHE A 227 12.73 -10.22 14.73
C PHE A 227 11.51 -10.46 13.83
N LEU A 228 11.20 -9.51 12.95
CA LEU A 228 10.05 -9.60 12.05
C LEU A 228 10.19 -10.76 11.06
N TRP A 229 11.39 -11.01 10.55
CA TRP A 229 11.66 -12.12 9.66
C TRP A 229 11.35 -13.46 10.35
N LYS A 230 11.82 -13.66 11.60
CA LYS A 230 11.53 -14.86 12.40
C LYS A 230 10.03 -14.99 12.70
N LEU A 231 9.34 -13.91 12.98
CA LEU A 231 7.91 -13.90 13.22
C LEU A 231 7.12 -14.37 11.99
N VAL A 232 7.48 -13.86 10.81
CA VAL A 232 6.85 -14.27 9.54
C VAL A 232 7.20 -15.72 9.23
N ASP A 233 8.48 -16.12 9.33
CA ASP A 233 8.95 -17.50 9.11
C ASP A 233 8.21 -18.51 10.00
N GLY A 234 8.09 -18.21 11.30
CA GLY A 234 7.36 -19.04 12.28
C GLY A 234 5.85 -19.11 12.04
N SER A 235 5.31 -18.24 11.19
CA SER A 235 3.90 -18.23 10.80
C SER A 235 3.64 -19.01 9.50
N LEU A 236 4.67 -19.69 8.95
CA LEU A 236 4.59 -20.49 7.73
C LEU A 236 4.58 -21.98 8.07
N ASP A 237 3.62 -22.69 7.52
CA ASP A 237 3.59 -24.15 7.42
C ASP A 237 4.17 -24.54 6.04
N LYS A 238 5.42 -24.98 6.01
CA LYS A 238 6.20 -25.17 4.79
C LYS A 238 7.15 -26.37 4.90
N PRO A 239 7.59 -26.95 3.77
CA PRO A 239 8.65 -27.94 3.75
C PRO A 239 9.94 -27.43 4.40
N GLU A 240 10.63 -28.28 5.16
CA GLU A 240 11.87 -27.93 5.88
C GLU A 240 13.02 -27.53 4.94
N GLU A 241 13.05 -28.12 3.74
CA GLU A 241 14.08 -27.84 2.72
C GLU A 241 13.93 -26.48 2.06
N LEU A 242 12.80 -25.78 2.29
CA LEU A 242 12.56 -24.48 1.67
C LEU A 242 13.37 -23.38 2.36
N VAL A 243 14.26 -22.75 1.62
CA VAL A 243 15.18 -21.75 2.14
C VAL A 243 14.52 -20.38 2.25
N GLY A 244 14.49 -19.82 3.48
CA GLY A 244 13.97 -18.48 3.75
C GLY A 244 15.00 -17.38 3.50
N LEU A 245 14.61 -16.32 2.81
CA LEU A 245 15.45 -15.19 2.44
C LEU A 245 14.81 -13.88 2.89
N TYR A 246 15.63 -12.89 3.21
CA TYR A 246 15.21 -11.49 3.27
C TYR A 246 15.55 -10.81 1.96
N MET A 247 14.55 -10.26 1.29
CA MET A 247 14.69 -9.56 0.02
C MET A 247 14.19 -8.12 0.19
N PRO A 248 15.07 -7.18 0.60
CA PRO A 248 14.66 -5.81 0.89
C PRO A 248 14.01 -5.13 -0.33
N THR A 249 13.00 -4.31 -0.09
CA THR A 249 12.49 -3.34 -1.06
C THR A 249 13.56 -2.28 -1.35
N TYR A 250 13.32 -1.43 -2.33
CA TYR A 250 14.26 -0.34 -2.65
C TYR A 250 14.53 0.55 -1.42
N GLU A 251 13.48 0.95 -0.72
CA GLU A 251 13.56 1.81 0.47
C GLU A 251 14.32 1.15 1.61
N GLN A 252 14.24 -0.17 1.70
CA GLN A 252 14.92 -0.96 2.74
C GLN A 252 16.31 -1.45 2.32
N ALA A 253 16.69 -1.28 1.05
CA ALA A 253 18.00 -1.72 0.56
C ALA A 253 19.14 -0.96 1.25
N ASP A 254 20.08 -1.71 1.79
CA ASP A 254 21.24 -1.17 2.50
C ASP A 254 22.39 -0.93 1.53
N THR A 255 22.64 0.34 1.22
CA THR A 255 23.76 0.76 0.34
C THR A 255 25.10 0.79 1.05
N SER A 256 25.13 0.87 2.40
CA SER A 256 26.35 0.87 3.22
C SER A 256 26.89 -0.55 3.45
N GLY A 257 26.02 -1.54 3.38
CA GLY A 257 26.33 -2.94 3.70
C GLY A 257 26.34 -3.26 5.21
N GLU A 258 26.12 -2.29 6.08
CA GLU A 258 26.16 -2.48 7.53
C GLU A 258 25.01 -3.35 8.05
N VAL A 259 23.78 -3.05 7.64
CA VAL A 259 22.57 -3.81 8.01
C VAL A 259 22.65 -5.22 7.42
N ASN A 260 23.06 -5.36 6.15
CA ASN A 260 23.21 -6.64 5.49
C ASN A 260 24.27 -7.54 6.17
N ASN A 261 25.40 -6.95 6.60
CA ASN A 261 26.44 -7.67 7.33
C ASN A 261 25.97 -8.07 8.74
N ALA A 262 25.21 -7.22 9.41
CA ALA A 262 24.62 -7.55 10.70
C ALA A 262 23.60 -8.69 10.58
N LEU A 263 22.70 -8.65 9.59
CA LEU A 263 21.72 -9.70 9.31
C LEU A 263 22.36 -11.05 9.00
N LYS A 264 23.42 -11.06 8.19
CA LYS A 264 24.19 -12.30 7.90
C LYS A 264 24.79 -12.92 9.16
N ARG A 265 25.31 -12.10 10.10
CA ARG A 265 25.88 -12.60 11.37
C ARG A 265 24.84 -13.25 12.27
N ILE A 266 23.60 -12.80 12.22
CA ILE A 266 22.48 -13.33 13.02
C ILE A 266 21.64 -14.37 12.26
N GLY A 267 22.13 -14.85 11.11
CA GLY A 267 21.55 -15.97 10.38
C GLY A 267 20.38 -15.63 9.47
N VAL A 268 20.18 -14.36 9.10
CA VAL A 268 19.16 -13.94 8.12
C VAL A 268 19.81 -13.73 6.75
N PRO A 269 19.57 -14.61 5.76
CA PRO A 269 20.17 -14.49 4.43
C PRO A 269 19.54 -13.32 3.67
N VAL A 270 20.36 -12.36 3.26
CA VAL A 270 19.92 -11.18 2.48
C VAL A 270 20.25 -11.38 1.01
N VAL A 271 19.27 -11.18 0.14
CA VAL A 271 19.40 -11.30 -1.32
C VAL A 271 18.72 -10.13 -2.03
N SER A 272 19.14 -9.88 -3.27
CA SER A 272 18.42 -8.94 -4.14
C SER A 272 17.33 -9.67 -4.96
N ALA A 273 16.39 -8.91 -5.52
CA ALA A 273 15.36 -9.45 -6.42
C ALA A 273 15.95 -10.16 -7.67
N GLN A 274 17.17 -9.83 -8.06
CA GLN A 274 17.88 -10.49 -9.17
C GLN A 274 18.11 -11.99 -8.96
N ARG A 275 18.05 -12.49 -7.72
CA ARG A 275 18.33 -13.89 -7.42
C ARG A 275 17.43 -14.87 -8.18
N TRP A 276 16.16 -14.52 -8.36
CA TRP A 276 15.19 -15.41 -9.03
C TRP A 276 14.97 -15.09 -10.50
N GLU A 277 15.49 -13.97 -10.97
CA GLU A 277 15.39 -13.61 -12.37
C GLU A 277 16.50 -14.31 -13.19
N LYS A 278 16.09 -15.30 -13.97
CA LYS A 278 16.96 -15.95 -14.97
C LYS A 278 16.85 -15.17 -16.28
N GLY A 279 17.60 -14.12 -16.41
CA GLY A 279 17.65 -13.33 -17.63
C GLY A 279 18.15 -11.95 -17.33
N SER A 280 18.60 -11.28 -18.36
CA SER A 280 19.05 -9.90 -18.31
C SER A 280 17.88 -8.91 -18.32
N ASP A 281 16.61 -9.38 -18.28
CA ASP A 281 15.44 -8.55 -18.50
C ASP A 281 14.13 -9.15 -17.96
N ALA A 282 13.17 -8.28 -17.59
CA ALA A 282 11.82 -8.67 -17.17
C ALA A 282 10.75 -7.66 -17.63
N VAL A 283 9.59 -8.17 -18.05
CA VAL A 283 8.41 -7.37 -18.38
C VAL A 283 7.44 -7.38 -17.20
N TYR A 284 7.26 -6.25 -16.54
CA TYR A 284 6.30 -6.11 -15.43
C TYR A 284 4.92 -5.68 -15.91
N SER A 285 4.84 -4.91 -17.00
CA SER A 285 3.58 -4.52 -17.63
C SER A 285 3.75 -4.42 -19.14
N LEU A 286 2.80 -5.01 -19.86
CA LEU A 286 2.74 -4.94 -21.33
C LEU A 286 2.17 -3.61 -21.78
N GLY A 287 2.59 -3.17 -22.97
CA GLY A 287 2.04 -1.97 -23.59
C GLY A 287 3.04 -1.26 -24.50
N TRP A 288 2.67 -0.06 -24.88
CA TRP A 288 3.54 0.85 -25.61
C TRP A 288 3.33 2.28 -25.12
N ALA A 289 4.35 3.11 -25.26
CA ALA A 289 4.30 4.53 -24.97
C ALA A 289 5.19 5.28 -25.95
N MET A 290 4.85 6.54 -26.21
CA MET A 290 5.70 7.49 -26.92
C MET A 290 5.92 8.69 -26.00
N GLY A 291 7.14 9.17 -25.93
CA GLY A 291 7.50 10.31 -25.09
C GLY A 291 9.00 10.49 -24.98
N ARG A 292 9.39 11.58 -24.38
CA ARG A 292 10.79 11.89 -24.12
C ARG A 292 11.34 10.90 -23.07
N LEU A 293 12.47 10.27 -23.37
CA LEU A 293 13.17 9.40 -22.42
C LEU A 293 13.94 10.26 -21.41
N VAL A 294 13.56 10.18 -20.15
CA VAL A 294 14.13 11.01 -19.09
C VAL A 294 14.75 10.13 -18.02
N PHE A 295 16.07 10.26 -17.81
CA PHE A 295 16.72 9.58 -16.70
C PHE A 295 16.55 10.37 -15.41
N VAL A 296 16.05 9.67 -14.38
CA VAL A 296 15.94 10.18 -13.01
C VAL A 296 16.31 9.07 -12.04
N LYS A 297 17.15 9.38 -11.06
CA LYS A 297 17.45 8.44 -9.97
C LYS A 297 16.19 8.18 -9.13
N GLY A 298 16.01 6.95 -8.64
CA GLY A 298 14.82 6.53 -7.93
C GLY A 298 14.40 7.49 -6.79
N TYR A 299 15.37 7.95 -5.99
CA TYR A 299 15.11 8.89 -4.89
C TYR A 299 14.79 10.34 -5.34
N GLU A 300 15.03 10.68 -6.60
CA GLU A 300 14.78 12.02 -7.17
C GLU A 300 13.46 12.11 -7.93
N ILE A 301 12.77 10.98 -8.19
CA ILE A 301 11.61 10.93 -9.09
C ILE A 301 10.52 11.93 -8.68
N ALA A 302 10.13 11.93 -7.41
CA ALA A 302 9.11 12.84 -6.91
C ALA A 302 9.52 14.33 -7.04
N ALA A 303 10.79 14.65 -6.77
CA ALA A 303 11.31 16.01 -6.91
C ALA A 303 11.41 16.44 -8.38
N ALA A 304 11.87 15.54 -9.26
CA ALA A 304 11.94 15.78 -10.69
C ALA A 304 10.56 16.03 -11.33
N PHE A 305 9.55 15.31 -10.84
CA PHE A 305 8.17 15.50 -11.29
C PHE A 305 7.60 16.84 -10.81
N ARG A 306 7.76 17.20 -9.55
CA ARG A 306 7.34 18.50 -9.00
C ARG A 306 8.02 19.69 -9.70
N SER A 307 9.29 19.57 -10.06
CA SER A 307 10.03 20.62 -10.76
C SER A 307 9.74 20.70 -12.28
N GLY A 308 8.94 19.78 -12.84
CA GLY A 308 8.68 19.70 -14.27
C GLY A 308 9.83 19.11 -15.11
N LYS A 309 10.92 18.64 -14.48
CA LYS A 309 11.99 17.91 -15.15
C LYS A 309 11.48 16.60 -15.75
N LEU A 310 10.63 15.89 -15.00
CA LEU A 310 9.88 14.71 -15.44
C LEU A 310 8.40 15.07 -15.56
N LYS A 311 7.78 14.67 -16.66
CA LYS A 311 6.35 14.94 -16.95
C LYS A 311 5.56 13.64 -17.11
N SER A 312 4.25 13.71 -17.01
CA SER A 312 3.36 12.55 -17.22
C SER A 312 3.41 11.97 -18.64
N SER A 313 3.83 12.76 -19.62
CA SER A 313 4.05 12.34 -21.01
C SER A 313 5.42 11.72 -21.26
N ASP A 314 6.36 11.78 -20.30
CA ASP A 314 7.71 11.26 -20.46
C ASP A 314 7.77 9.74 -20.16
N ILE A 315 8.76 9.09 -20.74
CA ILE A 315 9.16 7.72 -20.41
C ILE A 315 10.29 7.82 -19.38
N LEU A 316 10.02 7.30 -18.20
CA LEU A 316 10.98 7.27 -17.09
C LEU A 316 12.02 6.17 -17.32
N LEU A 317 13.28 6.53 -17.38
CA LEU A 317 14.43 5.65 -17.23
C LEU A 317 15.00 5.88 -15.83
N THR A 318 15.12 4.82 -15.02
CA THR A 318 15.57 4.97 -13.64
C THR A 318 16.47 3.82 -13.20
N ASP A 319 17.36 4.08 -12.26
CA ASP A 319 18.14 3.02 -11.61
C ASP A 319 17.28 2.13 -10.72
N TYR A 320 16.26 2.68 -10.06
CA TYR A 320 15.31 1.97 -9.21
C TYR A 320 13.92 2.57 -9.27
N VAL A 321 12.91 1.72 -9.03
CA VAL A 321 11.51 2.14 -8.89
C VAL A 321 11.13 2.07 -7.42
N PRO A 322 10.87 3.21 -6.75
CA PRO A 322 10.38 3.25 -5.37
C PRO A 322 8.95 2.72 -5.25
N ALA A 323 8.45 2.61 -4.02
CA ALA A 323 7.09 2.09 -3.74
C ALA A 323 6.00 2.89 -4.46
N GLU A 324 6.21 4.20 -4.61
CA GLU A 324 5.31 5.11 -5.33
C GLU A 324 6.08 5.97 -6.33
N ILE A 325 5.47 6.17 -7.48
CA ILE A 325 5.95 7.11 -8.50
C ILE A 325 4.77 7.89 -9.07
N PRO A 326 4.99 9.13 -9.52
CA PRO A 326 3.99 9.87 -10.27
C PRO A 326 3.66 9.16 -11.59
N ARG A 327 2.50 9.47 -12.16
CA ARG A 327 2.11 8.93 -13.45
C ARG A 327 3.08 9.36 -14.53
N VAL A 328 3.59 8.40 -15.30
CA VAL A 328 4.45 8.58 -16.47
C VAL A 328 3.94 7.74 -17.63
N ALA A 329 4.40 8.03 -18.86
CA ALA A 329 3.94 7.33 -20.06
C ALA A 329 4.46 5.88 -20.14
N GLY A 330 5.67 5.64 -19.66
CA GLY A 330 6.32 4.33 -19.63
C GLY A 330 7.44 4.28 -18.61
N ILE A 331 7.85 3.08 -18.19
CA ILE A 331 8.88 2.87 -17.17
C ILE A 331 9.90 1.86 -17.67
N VAL A 332 11.17 2.24 -17.62
CA VAL A 332 12.32 1.35 -17.80
C VAL A 332 13.21 1.46 -16.57
N THR A 333 13.42 0.37 -15.87
CA THR A 333 14.33 0.32 -14.72
C THR A 333 15.60 -0.44 -15.06
N LEU A 334 16.74 0.02 -14.53
CA LEU A 334 18.07 -0.58 -14.73
C LEU A 334 18.44 -1.57 -13.63
N ASN A 335 17.61 -1.68 -12.61
CA ASN A 335 17.66 -2.74 -11.60
C ASN A 335 16.27 -3.35 -11.46
N PRO A 336 16.17 -4.64 -11.08
CA PRO A 336 14.90 -5.32 -11.04
C PRO A 336 13.99 -4.74 -9.96
N SER A 337 12.70 -4.67 -10.27
CA SER A 337 11.61 -4.47 -9.33
C SER A 337 10.97 -5.83 -8.99
N THR A 338 9.90 -5.83 -8.22
CA THR A 338 9.13 -7.04 -7.97
C THR A 338 7.77 -6.99 -8.66
N PRO A 339 7.28 -8.13 -9.16
CA PRO A 339 5.98 -8.19 -9.83
C PRO A 339 4.79 -7.77 -8.96
N ASN A 340 4.96 -7.86 -7.65
CA ASN A 340 3.99 -7.49 -6.62
C ASN A 340 4.16 -6.06 -6.11
N SER A 341 5.10 -5.29 -6.65
CA SER A 341 5.27 -3.89 -6.27
C SER A 341 4.00 -3.09 -6.61
N HIS A 342 3.73 -2.06 -5.83
CA HIS A 342 2.58 -1.18 -6.06
C HIS A 342 2.61 -0.61 -7.48
N VAL A 343 3.78 -0.14 -7.90
CA VAL A 343 3.99 0.41 -9.25
C VAL A 343 3.74 -0.63 -10.35
N ALA A 344 4.18 -1.88 -10.18
CA ALA A 344 3.94 -2.92 -11.18
C ALA A 344 2.44 -3.26 -11.31
N ILE A 345 1.71 -3.30 -10.19
CA ILE A 345 0.26 -3.54 -10.18
C ILE A 345 -0.47 -2.37 -10.88
N LEU A 346 -0.13 -1.13 -10.52
CA LEU A 346 -0.74 0.06 -11.14
C LEU A 346 -0.39 0.18 -12.62
N ALA A 347 0.86 -0.08 -13.00
CA ALA A 347 1.28 -0.06 -14.41
C ALA A 347 0.44 -1.02 -15.26
N LYS A 348 0.18 -2.24 -14.77
CA LYS A 348 -0.73 -3.20 -15.43
C LYS A 348 -2.16 -2.67 -15.55
N ASN A 349 -2.70 -2.11 -14.47
CA ASN A 349 -4.07 -1.61 -14.44
C ASN A 349 -4.30 -0.43 -15.40
N PHE A 350 -3.28 0.42 -15.57
CA PHE A 350 -3.34 1.60 -16.42
C PHE A 350 -2.73 1.41 -17.81
N GLY A 351 -2.25 0.20 -18.15
CA GLY A 351 -1.64 -0.09 -19.45
C GLY A 351 -0.35 0.70 -19.70
N VAL A 352 0.39 1.04 -18.64
CA VAL A 352 1.70 1.69 -18.71
C VAL A 352 2.74 0.60 -18.92
N PRO A 353 3.53 0.62 -20.04
CA PRO A 353 4.60 -0.34 -20.23
C PRO A 353 5.65 -0.19 -19.13
N PHE A 354 6.00 -1.33 -18.49
CA PHE A 354 7.01 -1.36 -17.45
C PHE A 354 7.97 -2.52 -17.67
N TYR A 355 9.24 -2.19 -17.81
CA TYR A 355 10.31 -3.11 -18.19
C TYR A 355 11.54 -2.96 -17.32
N TYR A 356 12.17 -4.07 -16.98
CA TYR A 356 13.51 -4.12 -16.41
C TYR A 356 14.52 -4.52 -17.50
N GLU A 357 15.57 -3.73 -17.65
CA GLU A 357 16.69 -3.99 -18.53
C GLU A 357 17.94 -4.33 -17.74
N GLY A 358 18.39 -5.55 -17.84
CA GLY A 358 19.59 -6.02 -17.12
C GLY A 358 20.85 -6.05 -17.98
N ASP A 359 20.73 -6.07 -19.33
CA ASP A 359 21.88 -6.07 -20.22
C ASP A 359 22.59 -4.72 -20.24
N LYS A 360 23.89 -4.72 -19.92
CA LYS A 360 24.69 -3.50 -19.80
C LYS A 360 24.87 -2.74 -21.12
N SER A 361 24.89 -3.43 -22.24
CA SER A 361 25.01 -2.79 -23.57
C SER A 361 23.73 -2.04 -23.92
N THR A 362 22.58 -2.69 -23.68
CA THR A 362 21.25 -2.09 -23.86
C THR A 362 21.02 -0.95 -22.88
N GLN A 363 21.45 -1.08 -21.61
CA GLN A 363 21.42 0.03 -20.65
C GLN A 363 22.20 1.26 -21.14
N SER A 364 23.40 1.01 -21.73
CA SER A 364 24.23 2.08 -22.30
C SER A 364 23.56 2.75 -23.49
N MET A 365 22.94 1.96 -24.37
CA MET A 365 22.16 2.47 -25.50
C MET A 365 20.97 3.31 -25.02
N LEU A 366 20.18 2.83 -24.05
CA LEU A 366 19.08 3.58 -23.47
C LEU A 366 19.54 4.91 -22.86
N ARG A 367 20.69 4.92 -22.18
CA ARG A 367 21.29 6.16 -21.66
C ARG A 367 21.67 7.15 -22.78
N SER A 368 22.11 6.68 -23.94
CA SER A 368 22.44 7.55 -25.07
C SER A 368 21.21 8.19 -25.73
N LEU A 369 20.03 7.64 -25.48
CA LEU A 369 18.74 8.20 -25.94
C LEU A 369 18.11 9.17 -24.92
N GLU A 370 18.77 9.46 -23.80
CA GLU A 370 18.26 10.41 -22.81
C GLU A 370 17.98 11.79 -23.45
N GLY A 371 16.83 12.35 -23.14
CA GLY A 371 16.34 13.61 -23.66
C GLY A 371 15.69 13.53 -25.05
N ARG A 372 15.81 12.40 -25.74
CA ARG A 372 15.21 12.18 -27.06
C ARG A 372 13.79 11.64 -26.96
N GLU A 373 12.98 11.88 -27.96
CA GLU A 373 11.67 11.27 -28.08
C GLU A 373 11.81 9.84 -28.61
N VAL A 374 11.19 8.89 -27.92
CA VAL A 374 11.25 7.47 -28.26
C VAL A 374 9.87 6.82 -28.21
N VAL A 375 9.70 5.75 -28.97
CA VAL A 375 8.61 4.79 -28.77
C VAL A 375 9.13 3.61 -27.98
N LEU A 376 8.56 3.39 -26.80
CA LEU A 376 8.79 2.24 -25.95
C LEU A 376 7.69 1.22 -26.17
N ARG A 377 8.04 -0.02 -26.48
CA ARG A 377 7.08 -1.12 -26.57
C ARG A 377 7.58 -2.31 -25.77
N THR A 378 6.72 -2.88 -24.90
CA THR A 378 6.96 -4.12 -24.17
C THR A 378 6.06 -5.22 -24.73
N LYS A 379 6.62 -6.40 -24.97
CA LYS A 379 5.91 -7.57 -25.48
C LYS A 379 6.12 -8.75 -24.54
N SER A 380 5.16 -9.71 -24.50
CA SER A 380 5.43 -11.03 -23.94
C SER A 380 6.35 -11.82 -24.86
N GLY A 381 7.45 -12.35 -24.35
CA GLY A 381 8.36 -13.16 -25.17
C GLY A 381 7.73 -14.50 -25.56
N GLY A 382 7.72 -14.82 -26.87
CA GLY A 382 7.54 -16.18 -27.40
C GLY A 382 6.12 -16.69 -27.63
N GLY A 383 5.56 -16.47 -28.80
CA GLY A 383 4.48 -17.28 -29.40
C GLY A 383 5.03 -18.22 -30.47
N ILE A 384 4.52 -19.45 -30.54
CA ILE A 384 5.01 -20.56 -31.39
C ILE A 384 4.95 -20.28 -32.91
N ASN A 385 4.31 -19.20 -33.34
CA ASN A 385 4.13 -18.86 -34.76
C ASN A 385 4.78 -17.53 -35.17
N GLN A 386 5.78 -17.06 -34.44
CA GLN A 386 6.44 -15.80 -34.76
C GLN A 386 7.86 -16.05 -35.26
N SER A 387 8.24 -15.37 -36.35
CA SER A 387 9.60 -15.36 -36.91
C SER A 387 10.64 -15.10 -35.83
N GLN A 388 11.87 -15.58 -36.02
CA GLN A 388 13.01 -15.42 -35.09
C GLN A 388 13.25 -13.98 -34.57
N ASP A 389 12.59 -12.98 -35.18
CA ASP A 389 12.67 -11.56 -34.83
C ASP A 389 11.74 -11.14 -33.67
N ASP A 390 10.90 -12.03 -33.16
CA ASP A 390 9.87 -11.73 -32.14
C ASP A 390 10.27 -12.12 -30.71
N SER A 391 11.53 -12.49 -30.49
CA SER A 391 12.10 -12.75 -29.16
C SER A 391 12.36 -11.48 -28.34
N THR A 392 12.31 -10.31 -28.97
CA THR A 392 12.59 -9.02 -28.33
C THR A 392 11.45 -8.59 -27.44
N LYS A 393 11.65 -8.65 -26.14
CA LYS A 393 10.66 -8.22 -25.13
C LYS A 393 10.53 -6.70 -25.03
N LEU A 394 11.61 -5.98 -25.34
CA LEU A 394 11.69 -4.54 -25.34
C LEU A 394 12.01 -4.01 -26.75
N THR A 395 11.27 -3.03 -27.19
CA THR A 395 11.61 -2.23 -28.39
C THR A 395 11.64 -0.77 -27.97
N VAL A 396 12.76 -0.09 -28.21
CA VAL A 396 12.90 1.35 -28.03
C VAL A 396 13.43 1.91 -29.36
N LEU A 397 12.65 2.77 -29.97
CA LEU A 397 12.97 3.41 -31.25
C LEU A 397 13.00 4.92 -31.03
N GLU A 398 14.08 5.56 -31.41
CA GLU A 398 14.12 7.02 -31.55
C GLU A 398 13.18 7.44 -32.69
N THR A 399 12.43 8.49 -32.46
CA THR A 399 11.48 9.02 -33.43
C THR A 399 11.81 10.47 -33.76
N ASP A 400 11.76 10.79 -35.03
CA ASP A 400 11.80 12.16 -35.52
C ASP A 400 10.50 12.42 -36.30
N LEU A 401 9.40 12.39 -35.55
CA LEU A 401 8.05 12.53 -36.10
C LEU A 401 7.68 14.02 -36.20
N SER A 402 7.01 14.39 -37.29
CA SER A 402 6.35 15.68 -37.35
C SER A 402 5.27 15.80 -36.26
N GLU A 403 4.93 17.02 -35.86
CA GLU A 403 3.87 17.24 -34.84
C GLU A 403 2.55 16.58 -35.25
N GLU A 404 2.23 16.58 -36.51
CA GLU A 404 1.01 15.99 -37.07
C GLU A 404 0.95 14.49 -36.85
N PHE A 405 2.01 13.74 -37.15
CA PHE A 405 2.11 12.31 -36.89
C PHE A 405 2.15 11.97 -35.39
N ARG A 406 2.79 12.82 -34.59
CA ARG A 406 2.83 12.68 -33.13
C ARG A 406 1.42 12.77 -32.55
N ASP A 407 0.65 13.74 -33.03
CA ASP A 407 -0.74 13.92 -32.60
C ASP A 407 -1.64 12.74 -33.01
N GLU A 408 -1.44 12.19 -34.21
CA GLU A 408 -2.17 10.97 -34.63
C GLU A 408 -1.86 9.77 -33.74
N ILE A 409 -0.58 9.55 -33.40
CA ILE A 409 -0.17 8.46 -32.53
C ILE A 409 -0.71 8.67 -31.11
N ASN A 410 -0.66 9.90 -30.59
CA ASN A 410 -1.21 10.23 -29.27
C ASN A 410 -2.73 10.04 -29.21
N LYS A 411 -3.46 10.32 -30.28
CA LYS A 411 -4.91 10.03 -30.38
C LYS A 411 -5.24 8.54 -30.19
N LEU A 412 -4.33 7.62 -30.60
CA LEU A 412 -4.52 6.18 -30.36
C LEU A 412 -4.48 5.82 -28.86
N LYS A 413 -3.82 6.63 -28.05
CA LYS A 413 -3.75 6.48 -26.58
C LYS A 413 -4.75 7.36 -25.83
N THR A 414 -5.37 8.30 -26.51
CA THR A 414 -6.40 9.13 -25.90
C THR A 414 -7.58 8.23 -25.55
N PRO A 415 -7.95 8.12 -24.28
CA PRO A 415 -9.16 7.39 -23.92
C PRO A 415 -10.35 7.98 -24.68
N PRO A 416 -11.33 7.17 -25.08
CA PRO A 416 -12.56 7.69 -25.67
C PRO A 416 -13.19 8.67 -24.67
N ASP A 417 -13.87 9.68 -25.19
CA ASP A 417 -14.61 10.63 -24.37
C ASP A 417 -15.51 9.88 -23.37
N LEU A 418 -15.42 10.27 -22.13
CA LEU A 418 -16.24 9.67 -21.07
C LEU A 418 -17.72 9.96 -21.37
N LYS A 419 -18.45 8.93 -21.72
CA LYS A 419 -19.92 8.99 -21.86
C LYS A 419 -20.54 8.71 -20.52
N PHE A 420 -21.32 9.64 -20.03
CA PHE A 420 -22.05 9.53 -18.78
C PHE A 420 -23.47 10.05 -18.93
N GLU A 421 -24.37 9.51 -18.13
CA GLU A 421 -25.74 10.01 -18.08
C GLU A 421 -25.79 11.41 -17.46
N ILE A 422 -26.50 12.31 -18.11
CA ILE A 422 -26.67 13.67 -17.58
C ILE A 422 -27.52 13.59 -16.31
N LYS A 423 -27.06 14.25 -15.25
CA LYS A 423 -27.81 14.33 -13.99
C LYS A 423 -29.16 15.00 -14.21
N LYS A 424 -30.20 14.45 -13.61
CA LYS A 424 -31.55 15.00 -13.61
C LYS A 424 -32.06 15.20 -12.19
N THR A 425 -32.92 16.18 -12.01
CA THR A 425 -33.61 16.48 -10.75
C THR A 425 -34.70 15.45 -10.49
N SER A 426 -34.69 14.85 -9.30
CA SER A 426 -35.67 13.88 -8.84
C SER A 426 -36.80 14.48 -8.01
N GLY A 427 -36.59 15.71 -7.48
CA GLY A 427 -37.49 16.42 -6.61
C GLY A 427 -37.49 15.98 -5.15
N VAL A 428 -36.59 15.06 -4.78
CA VAL A 428 -36.44 14.56 -3.41
C VAL A 428 -34.95 14.29 -3.10
N TYR A 429 -34.55 14.48 -1.85
CA TYR A 429 -33.14 14.25 -1.45
C TYR A 429 -32.81 12.78 -1.22
N THR A 430 -33.80 11.97 -0.84
CA THR A 430 -33.58 10.55 -0.50
C THR A 430 -34.65 9.66 -1.09
N LYS A 431 -34.30 8.41 -1.38
CA LYS A 431 -35.21 7.35 -1.81
C LYS A 431 -34.89 6.04 -1.09
N GLU A 432 -35.92 5.29 -0.72
CA GLU A 432 -35.71 3.90 -0.32
C GLU A 432 -35.19 3.09 -1.49
N ILE A 433 -34.22 2.23 -1.24
CA ILE A 433 -33.59 1.42 -2.31
C ILE A 433 -34.59 0.56 -3.10
N LYS A 434 -35.66 0.06 -2.45
CA LYS A 434 -36.70 -0.73 -3.11
C LYS A 434 -37.43 0.01 -4.24
N ASN A 435 -37.45 1.35 -4.19
CA ASN A 435 -38.09 2.21 -5.17
C ASN A 435 -37.14 2.67 -6.30
N VAL A 436 -35.87 2.23 -6.26
CA VAL A 436 -34.87 2.61 -7.25
C VAL A 436 -34.77 1.54 -8.34
N LYS A 437 -34.77 1.97 -9.61
CA LYS A 437 -34.66 1.11 -10.79
C LYS A 437 -33.26 1.15 -11.37
N PRO A 438 -32.81 0.12 -12.09
CA PRO A 438 -31.51 0.13 -12.77
C PRO A 438 -31.36 1.26 -13.81
N THR A 439 -32.46 1.82 -14.28
CA THR A 439 -32.52 2.96 -15.22
C THR A 439 -32.37 4.31 -14.54
N ASP A 440 -32.38 4.39 -13.22
CA ASP A 440 -32.38 5.66 -12.47
C ASP A 440 -30.96 6.24 -12.30
N VAL A 441 -29.99 5.84 -13.14
CA VAL A 441 -28.59 6.29 -13.08
C VAL A 441 -28.49 7.82 -13.10
N GLU A 442 -29.35 8.49 -13.85
CA GLU A 442 -29.40 9.94 -13.98
C GLU A 442 -29.83 10.70 -12.70
N TYR A 443 -30.41 9.99 -11.71
CA TYR A 443 -30.89 10.56 -10.45
C TYR A 443 -30.04 10.16 -9.24
N VAL A 444 -29.42 8.95 -9.28
CA VAL A 444 -28.82 8.33 -8.09
C VAL A 444 -27.44 7.71 -8.35
N GLY A 445 -26.97 7.72 -9.59
CA GLY A 445 -25.71 7.11 -9.99
C GLY A 445 -25.78 5.61 -10.25
N GLY A 446 -24.73 5.09 -10.90
CA GLY A 446 -24.70 3.72 -11.43
C GLY A 446 -24.74 2.65 -10.35
N LYS A 447 -24.01 2.86 -9.25
CA LYS A 447 -23.91 1.90 -8.14
C LYS A 447 -25.23 1.76 -7.39
N ALA A 448 -25.85 2.88 -7.03
CA ALA A 448 -27.15 2.90 -6.33
C ALA A 448 -28.28 2.37 -7.21
N ALA A 449 -28.33 2.76 -8.50
CA ALA A 449 -29.34 2.30 -9.43
C ALA A 449 -29.37 0.76 -9.59
N LYS A 450 -28.19 0.13 -9.57
CA LYS A 450 -28.05 -1.33 -9.72
C LYS A 450 -28.16 -2.09 -8.40
N PHE A 451 -28.03 -1.42 -7.26
CA PHE A 451 -28.00 -2.07 -5.95
C PHE A 451 -29.31 -2.81 -5.61
N ASN A 452 -30.46 -2.25 -5.95
CA ASN A 452 -31.76 -2.93 -5.76
C ASN A 452 -31.87 -4.23 -6.57
N LEU A 453 -31.31 -4.25 -7.79
CA LEU A 453 -31.25 -5.46 -8.60
C LEU A 453 -30.35 -6.51 -7.94
N LEU A 454 -29.18 -6.12 -7.46
CA LEU A 454 -28.25 -6.99 -6.77
C LEU A 454 -28.89 -7.63 -5.54
N ARG A 455 -29.64 -6.88 -4.75
CA ARG A 455 -30.38 -7.38 -3.56
C ARG A 455 -31.37 -8.48 -3.89
N LYS A 456 -31.99 -8.45 -5.07
CA LYS A 456 -32.93 -9.49 -5.51
C LYS A 456 -32.21 -10.81 -5.80
N TYR A 457 -30.98 -10.77 -6.29
CA TYR A 457 -30.21 -11.97 -6.65
C TYR A 457 -29.38 -12.53 -5.50
N ILE A 458 -28.97 -11.70 -4.54
CA ILE A 458 -28.19 -12.11 -3.37
C ILE A 458 -28.82 -11.59 -2.05
N PRO A 459 -30.07 -11.97 -1.75
CA PRO A 459 -30.85 -11.38 -0.65
C PRO A 459 -30.16 -11.58 0.72
N ASN A 460 -29.50 -12.70 0.94
CA ASN A 460 -28.87 -13.04 2.22
C ASN A 460 -27.61 -12.20 2.53
N ASN A 461 -27.05 -11.51 1.53
CA ASN A 461 -25.86 -10.67 1.68
C ASN A 461 -26.17 -9.17 1.51
N SER A 462 -27.43 -8.81 1.50
CA SER A 462 -27.90 -7.44 1.26
C SER A 462 -28.74 -6.98 2.46
N PRO A 463 -28.13 -6.35 3.47
CA PRO A 463 -28.82 -5.96 4.69
C PRO A 463 -29.92 -4.94 4.42
N ASP A 464 -31.00 -5.00 5.18
CA ASP A 464 -32.02 -3.98 5.34
C ASP A 464 -31.79 -3.21 6.65
N PRO A 465 -32.08 -1.90 6.71
CA PRO A 465 -32.54 -1.04 5.63
C PRO A 465 -31.41 -0.56 4.70
N ALA A 466 -31.76 -0.05 3.53
CA ALA A 466 -30.86 0.66 2.63
C ALA A 466 -31.60 1.82 1.96
N ILE A 467 -30.96 2.98 1.91
CA ILE A 467 -31.47 4.21 1.30
C ILE A 467 -30.50 4.72 0.24
N VAL A 468 -30.97 5.60 -0.60
CA VAL A 468 -30.17 6.29 -1.61
C VAL A 468 -30.35 7.79 -1.45
N ILE A 469 -29.24 8.51 -1.44
CA ILE A 469 -29.19 9.96 -1.54
C ILE A 469 -29.17 10.31 -3.03
N THR A 470 -30.03 11.20 -3.47
CA THR A 470 -30.14 11.63 -4.87
C THR A 470 -29.16 12.75 -5.20
N PHE A 471 -28.97 13.01 -6.49
CA PHE A 471 -28.14 14.15 -6.90
C PHE A 471 -28.70 15.51 -6.52
N ASP A 472 -30.01 15.61 -6.25
CA ASP A 472 -30.64 16.85 -5.82
C ASP A 472 -30.00 17.42 -4.54
N LEU A 473 -29.72 16.56 -3.56
CA LEU A 473 -29.04 16.96 -2.32
C LEU A 473 -27.64 17.49 -2.60
N TRP A 474 -26.88 16.79 -3.45
CA TRP A 474 -25.53 17.21 -3.84
C TRP A 474 -25.54 18.53 -4.61
N ASP A 475 -26.45 18.69 -5.57
CA ASP A 475 -26.50 19.89 -6.40
C ASP A 475 -26.89 21.13 -5.56
N GLU A 476 -27.86 21.00 -4.65
CA GLU A 476 -28.22 22.09 -3.74
C GLU A 476 -27.09 22.40 -2.74
N PHE A 477 -26.38 21.37 -2.23
CA PHE A 477 -25.20 21.58 -1.41
C PHE A 477 -24.13 22.38 -2.16
N MET A 478 -23.85 22.06 -3.41
CA MET A 478 -22.84 22.72 -4.24
C MET A 478 -23.25 24.14 -4.65
N ASP A 479 -24.55 24.45 -4.66
CA ASP A 479 -25.08 25.75 -5.04
C ASP A 479 -25.24 26.71 -3.83
N GLN A 480 -24.82 26.27 -2.63
CA GLN A 480 -24.77 27.13 -1.45
C GLN A 480 -23.76 28.28 -1.65
N ARG A 481 -24.13 29.49 -1.16
CA ARG A 481 -23.27 30.65 -1.26
C ARG A 481 -22.27 30.73 -0.13
N LEU A 482 -21.04 30.95 -0.50
CA LEU A 482 -19.94 31.26 0.39
C LEU A 482 -19.93 32.74 0.80
N LEU A 483 -19.14 33.09 1.80
CA LEU A 483 -18.98 34.48 2.28
C LEU A 483 -18.52 35.45 1.18
N ASN A 484 -17.83 34.97 0.15
CA ASN A 484 -17.39 35.76 -1.00
C ASN A 484 -18.50 35.96 -2.07
N GLY A 485 -19.71 35.47 -1.82
CA GLY A 485 -20.86 35.56 -2.72
C GLY A 485 -20.93 34.55 -3.85
N LYS A 486 -19.87 33.76 -4.07
CA LYS A 486 -19.86 32.66 -5.03
C LYS A 486 -20.51 31.42 -4.43
N THR A 487 -21.02 30.55 -5.28
CA THR A 487 -21.39 29.20 -4.84
C THR A 487 -20.15 28.34 -4.63
N ILE A 488 -20.29 27.21 -3.89
CA ILE A 488 -19.22 26.23 -3.74
C ILE A 488 -18.79 25.74 -5.13
N ARG A 489 -19.72 25.48 -6.03
CA ARG A 489 -19.49 25.06 -7.42
C ARG A 489 -18.64 26.08 -8.19
N GLU A 490 -19.06 27.35 -8.20
CA GLU A 490 -18.34 28.45 -8.86
C GLU A 490 -16.93 28.64 -8.33
N GLU A 491 -16.73 28.45 -7.03
CA GLU A 491 -15.42 28.54 -6.40
C GLU A 491 -14.51 27.38 -6.83
N ILE A 492 -15.05 26.16 -6.89
CA ILE A 492 -14.31 24.97 -7.36
C ILE A 492 -13.93 25.12 -8.84
N ASP A 493 -14.89 25.49 -9.69
CA ASP A 493 -14.64 25.66 -11.12
C ASP A 493 -13.59 26.75 -11.37
N GLY A 494 -13.64 27.84 -10.62
CA GLY A 494 -12.63 28.90 -10.70
C GLY A 494 -11.23 28.45 -10.28
N ARG A 495 -11.11 27.61 -9.24
CA ARG A 495 -9.82 27.04 -8.81
C ARG A 495 -9.25 26.06 -9.83
N LEU A 496 -10.10 25.18 -10.37
CA LEU A 496 -9.70 24.18 -11.36
C LEU A 496 -9.30 24.83 -12.68
N PHE A 497 -10.07 25.82 -13.16
CA PHE A 497 -9.76 26.57 -14.36
C PHE A 497 -8.38 27.26 -14.25
N LYS A 498 -8.11 27.92 -13.13
CA LYS A 498 -6.83 28.58 -12.89
C LYS A 498 -5.66 27.60 -12.89
N ALA A 499 -5.82 26.41 -12.31
CA ALA A 499 -4.79 25.37 -12.30
C ALA A 499 -4.51 24.82 -13.71
N GLN A 500 -5.53 24.69 -14.55
CA GLN A 500 -5.37 24.24 -15.94
C GLN A 500 -4.62 25.28 -16.79
N GLU A 501 -4.91 26.57 -16.63
CA GLU A 501 -4.21 27.64 -17.34
C GLU A 501 -2.70 27.69 -17.01
N LEU A 502 -2.34 27.42 -15.75
CA LEU A 502 -0.95 27.45 -15.30
C LEU A 502 -0.15 26.21 -15.74
N GLY A 503 -0.82 25.12 -16.13
CA GLY A 503 -0.20 23.91 -16.70
C GLY A 503 0.77 23.18 -15.77
N LEU A 504 0.81 23.52 -14.47
CA LEU A 504 1.71 22.97 -13.48
C LEU A 504 1.01 21.89 -12.64
N GLN A 505 1.48 20.66 -12.74
CA GLN A 505 0.88 19.51 -12.05
C GLN A 505 0.99 19.59 -10.52
N ALA A 506 2.04 20.21 -9.99
CA ALA A 506 2.18 20.43 -8.54
C ALA A 506 1.11 21.39 -7.99
N GLU A 507 0.77 22.44 -8.76
CA GLU A 507 -0.30 23.36 -8.38
C GLU A 507 -1.69 22.71 -8.46
N LEU A 508 -1.89 21.78 -9.41
CA LEU A 508 -3.14 21.02 -9.51
C LEU A 508 -3.38 20.17 -8.25
N GLU A 509 -2.34 19.55 -7.70
CA GLU A 509 -2.44 18.74 -6.47
C GLU A 509 -2.87 19.59 -5.28
N ASP A 510 -2.27 20.76 -5.10
CA ASP A 510 -2.65 21.70 -4.02
C ASP A 510 -4.04 22.29 -4.22
N VAL A 511 -4.41 22.57 -5.47
CA VAL A 511 -5.78 23.00 -5.81
C VAL A 511 -6.77 21.89 -5.47
N LEU A 512 -6.53 20.64 -5.83
CA LEU A 512 -7.41 19.52 -5.49
C LEU A 512 -7.51 19.30 -3.98
N LYS A 513 -6.43 19.46 -3.20
CA LYS A 513 -6.47 19.46 -1.73
C LYS A 513 -7.37 20.59 -1.20
N SER A 514 -7.23 21.79 -1.76
CA SER A 514 -8.03 22.94 -1.36
C SER A 514 -9.52 22.78 -1.70
N VAL A 515 -9.83 22.12 -2.83
CA VAL A 515 -11.21 21.79 -3.24
C VAL A 515 -11.82 20.76 -2.29
N ARG A 516 -11.09 19.68 -1.96
CA ARG A 516 -11.54 18.69 -0.97
C ARG A 516 -11.81 19.34 0.39
N LYS A 517 -10.93 20.23 0.83
CA LYS A 517 -11.10 20.98 2.07
C LYS A 517 -12.38 21.82 2.04
N LEU A 518 -12.61 22.57 0.97
CA LEU A 518 -13.79 23.39 0.79
C LEU A 518 -15.10 22.58 0.88
N ILE A 519 -15.15 21.41 0.25
CA ILE A 519 -16.31 20.51 0.30
C ILE A 519 -16.50 19.95 1.72
N ARG A 520 -15.43 19.56 2.40
CA ARG A 520 -15.52 19.02 3.77
C ARG A 520 -15.91 20.04 4.83
N GLU A 521 -15.54 21.30 4.63
CA GLU A 521 -15.90 22.43 5.52
C GLU A 521 -17.29 23.00 5.21
N GLY A 522 -17.92 22.55 4.12
CA GLY A 522 -19.31 22.91 3.80
C GLY A 522 -20.28 22.21 4.75
N GLU A 523 -21.29 22.95 5.21
CA GLU A 523 -22.32 22.43 6.09
C GLU A 523 -23.61 22.14 5.31
N PHE A 524 -24.33 21.10 5.68
CA PHE A 524 -25.65 20.84 5.13
C PHE A 524 -26.64 21.90 5.58
N LEU A 525 -27.53 22.31 4.69
CA LEU A 525 -28.68 23.10 5.07
C LEU A 525 -29.58 22.30 6.03
N GLU A 526 -30.28 22.98 6.91
CA GLU A 526 -31.13 22.30 7.90
C GLU A 526 -32.19 21.40 7.23
N THR A 527 -32.73 21.80 6.09
CA THR A 527 -33.64 20.97 5.28
C THR A 527 -32.99 19.69 4.78
N GLN A 528 -31.72 19.74 4.35
CA GLN A 528 -30.96 18.60 3.90
C GLN A 528 -30.62 17.66 5.07
N ARG A 529 -30.19 18.24 6.19
CA ARG A 529 -29.89 17.52 7.42
C ARG A 529 -31.11 16.75 7.93
N GLN A 530 -32.25 17.39 8.00
CA GLN A 530 -33.51 16.78 8.43
C GLN A 530 -33.94 15.65 7.49
N ALA A 531 -33.79 15.83 6.17
CA ALA A 531 -34.12 14.79 5.20
C ALA A 531 -33.20 13.55 5.32
N ILE A 532 -31.91 13.76 5.58
CA ILE A 532 -30.94 12.66 5.82
C ILE A 532 -31.31 11.92 7.10
N LEU A 533 -31.53 12.64 8.22
CA LEU A 533 -31.90 12.05 9.51
C LEU A 533 -33.21 11.27 9.43
N ALA A 534 -34.21 11.80 8.76
CA ALA A 534 -35.49 11.12 8.54
C ALA A 534 -35.32 9.83 7.71
N ALA A 535 -34.44 9.84 6.70
CA ALA A 535 -34.14 8.66 5.90
C ALA A 535 -33.33 7.59 6.65
N LEU A 536 -32.57 7.99 7.65
CA LEU A 536 -31.79 7.09 8.50
C LEU A 536 -32.58 6.54 9.70
N GLU A 537 -33.77 7.07 9.98
CA GLU A 537 -34.61 6.64 11.11
C GLU A 537 -34.86 5.11 11.17
N PRO A 538 -35.02 4.40 10.04
CA PRO A 538 -35.18 2.94 10.06
C PRO A 538 -33.95 2.13 10.44
N PHE A 539 -32.77 2.75 10.52
CA PHE A 539 -31.53 2.06 10.88
C PHE A 539 -31.42 1.90 12.41
N GLU A 540 -30.82 0.80 12.84
CA GLU A 540 -30.46 0.60 14.26
C GLU A 540 -29.43 1.67 14.67
N LYS A 541 -29.69 2.35 15.80
CA LYS A 541 -28.93 3.55 16.21
C LYS A 541 -27.49 3.26 16.57
N ASP A 542 -27.22 2.06 17.10
CA ASP A 542 -25.91 1.56 17.53
C ASP A 542 -25.18 0.80 16.46
N ARG A 543 -25.72 0.73 15.24
CA ARG A 543 -25.14 0.00 14.12
C ARG A 543 -24.38 0.93 13.19
N LYS A 544 -23.16 0.52 12.79
CA LYS A 544 -22.42 1.23 11.74
C LYS A 544 -23.13 1.15 10.40
N ILE A 545 -23.38 2.32 9.81
CA ILE A 545 -23.96 2.51 8.49
C ILE A 545 -22.82 2.79 7.51
N ARG A 546 -22.74 2.04 6.43
CA ARG A 546 -21.72 2.25 5.38
C ARG A 546 -22.27 3.20 4.32
N PHE A 547 -21.63 4.36 4.20
CA PHE A 547 -21.89 5.34 3.14
C PHE A 547 -20.97 5.05 1.96
N ARG A 548 -21.54 4.87 0.78
CA ARG A 548 -20.81 4.53 -0.45
C ARG A 548 -21.10 5.55 -1.54
N SER A 549 -20.04 5.92 -2.28
CA SER A 549 -20.19 6.76 -3.45
C SER A 549 -21.08 6.10 -4.51
N SER A 550 -21.85 6.93 -5.22
CA SER A 550 -22.61 6.52 -6.39
C SER A 550 -22.72 7.71 -7.33
N THR A 551 -21.93 7.72 -8.38
CA THR A 551 -21.90 8.78 -9.38
C THR A 551 -22.47 8.30 -10.71
N ASN A 552 -22.82 9.21 -11.59
CA ASN A 552 -23.32 8.89 -12.94
C ASN A 552 -22.23 8.41 -13.91
N ILE A 553 -20.97 8.38 -13.47
CA ILE A 553 -19.82 7.92 -14.25
C ILE A 553 -19.17 6.66 -13.66
N GLU A 554 -19.23 6.49 -12.34
CA GLU A 554 -18.65 5.34 -11.62
C GLU A 554 -19.31 4.03 -12.04
N ASP A 555 -18.50 2.98 -12.24
CA ASP A 555 -18.94 1.65 -12.71
C ASP A 555 -19.64 1.71 -14.08
N SER A 556 -19.32 2.69 -14.91
CA SER A 556 -19.74 2.76 -16.30
C SER A 556 -18.87 1.83 -17.18
N ARG A 557 -19.30 1.62 -18.42
CA ARG A 557 -18.52 0.87 -19.42
C ARG A 557 -17.16 1.49 -19.72
N TYR A 558 -17.02 2.81 -19.50
CA TYR A 558 -15.88 3.61 -19.91
C TYR A 558 -14.99 3.99 -18.73
N PHE A 559 -15.49 3.81 -17.49
CA PHE A 559 -14.79 4.24 -16.30
C PHE A 559 -15.21 3.38 -15.10
N THR A 560 -14.28 2.62 -14.54
CA THR A 560 -14.58 1.75 -13.39
C THR A 560 -14.57 2.50 -12.07
N GLY A 561 -13.77 3.54 -11.93
CA GLY A 561 -13.62 4.32 -10.69
C GLY A 561 -13.08 3.54 -9.49
N ALA A 562 -12.66 2.29 -9.69
CA ALA A 562 -12.18 1.45 -8.60
C ALA A 562 -10.94 2.07 -7.92
N GLY A 563 -11.01 2.26 -6.60
CA GLY A 563 -9.96 2.86 -5.81
C GLY A 563 -9.89 4.39 -5.84
N LEU A 564 -10.79 5.06 -6.59
CA LEU A 564 -10.83 6.53 -6.66
C LEU A 564 -11.88 7.17 -5.74
N TYR A 565 -12.77 6.37 -5.18
CA TYR A 565 -13.86 6.84 -4.33
C TYR A 565 -13.76 6.21 -2.94
N ASP A 566 -13.83 7.05 -1.93
CA ASP A 566 -13.84 6.63 -0.54
C ASP A 566 -15.23 6.18 -0.11
N SER A 567 -15.28 5.28 0.85
CA SER A 567 -16.49 4.87 1.54
C SER A 567 -16.33 5.14 3.03
N TYR A 568 -17.33 5.76 3.63
CA TYR A 568 -17.29 6.14 5.04
C TYR A 568 -18.26 5.31 5.86
N SER A 569 -17.95 5.10 7.13
CA SER A 569 -18.87 4.52 8.09
C SER A 569 -19.21 5.55 9.16
N GLY A 570 -20.46 5.55 9.61
CA GLY A 570 -20.95 6.41 10.69
C GLY A 570 -21.99 5.68 11.50
N CYS A 571 -22.27 6.15 12.70
CA CYS A 571 -23.28 5.64 13.60
C CYS A 571 -24.21 6.78 14.01
N LEU A 572 -25.52 6.51 14.12
CA LEU A 572 -26.47 7.52 14.53
C LEU A 572 -26.28 7.98 15.98
N LEU A 573 -25.74 7.13 16.86
CA LEU A 573 -25.43 7.51 18.22
C LEU A 573 -24.32 8.54 18.32
N ASP A 574 -23.30 8.48 17.43
CA ASP A 574 -22.21 9.45 17.38
C ASP A 574 -22.70 10.88 17.18
N GLU A 575 -23.79 11.04 16.41
CA GLU A 575 -24.42 12.34 16.14
C GLU A 575 -25.30 12.85 17.30
N LEU A 576 -25.79 11.95 18.18
CA LEU A 576 -26.76 12.27 19.22
C LEU A 576 -26.11 12.55 20.58
N ASP A 577 -24.95 11.99 20.86
CA ASP A 577 -24.26 12.06 22.14
C ASP A 577 -23.00 12.93 22.15
N ASN A 578 -22.61 13.46 20.99
CA ASN A 578 -21.37 14.21 20.77
C ASN A 578 -20.09 13.43 21.14
N ASP A 579 -20.15 12.10 21.18
CA ASP A 579 -19.03 11.22 21.34
C ASP A 579 -18.60 10.65 19.99
N THR A 580 -17.32 10.78 19.63
CA THR A 580 -16.76 10.23 18.39
C THR A 580 -16.26 8.81 18.54
N SER A 581 -16.34 8.24 19.74
CA SER A 581 -15.88 6.89 20.07
C SER A 581 -16.87 5.78 19.75
N GLY A 582 -17.98 6.07 19.14
CA GLY A 582 -19.14 5.27 18.76
C GLY A 582 -19.13 3.76 18.92
N PRO A 583 -20.27 3.10 18.96
CA PRO A 583 -20.38 1.65 19.20
C PRO A 583 -19.75 0.80 18.11
#